data_c5ff5b12d2b6d082b6b186da704c9a6e
#
_entry.id   c5ff5b12d2b6d082b6b186da704c9a6e
#
_cell.length_a   1.000
_cell.length_b   1.000
_cell.length_c   1.000
_cell.angle_alpha   90.00
_cell.angle_beta   90.00
_cell.angle_gamma   90.00
#
_symmetry.space_group_name_H-M   'P 1'
#
loop_
_entity.id
_entity.type
_entity.pdbx_description
1 polymer ?
#
loop_
_entity_poly.entity_id
_entity_poly.type
_entity_poly.pdbx_seq_one_letter_code
_entity_poly.pdbx_strand_id
1 'polypeptide(L)' 'MDGRKFDWIRKQLGLSKVELARELGVSRQSVYRYIWEGPPKIVALAMLGLWFQDRMGGLVEGPDSSDKETRRRRRKVG' A
#
# COMPACT_ATOMS: atom_id res chain seq x y z
N MET A 1 -7.23 -1.82 13.10
CA MET A 1 -6.54 -2.94 12.45
C MET A 1 -5.39 -3.40 13.33
N ASP A 2 -5.26 -4.68 13.54
CA ASP A 2 -4.13 -5.18 14.33
C ASP A 2 -2.97 -5.54 13.41
N GLY A 3 -1.85 -5.91 14.02
CA GLY A 3 -0.64 -6.20 13.26
C GLY A 3 -0.76 -7.43 12.38
N ARG A 4 -1.52 -8.41 12.81
CA ARG A 4 -1.72 -9.63 12.02
C ARG A 4 -2.49 -9.33 10.75
N LYS A 5 -3.53 -8.52 10.86
CA LYS A 5 -4.32 -8.14 9.71
C LYS A 5 -3.49 -7.31 8.73
N PHE A 6 -2.70 -6.40 9.28
CA PHE A 6 -1.79 -5.58 8.50
C PHE A 6 -0.84 -6.47 7.67
N ASP A 7 -0.22 -7.44 8.33
CA ASP A 7 0.72 -8.33 7.64
C ASP A 7 0.01 -9.22 6.64
N TRP A 8 -1.19 -9.67 6.97
CA TRP A 8 -1.99 -10.48 6.07
C TRP A 8 -2.28 -9.73 4.78
N ILE A 9 -2.69 -8.46 4.89
CA ILE A 9 -2.97 -7.65 3.71
C ILE A 9 -1.70 -7.46 2.89
N ARG A 10 -0.57 -7.22 3.56
CA ARG A 10 0.70 -7.10 2.85
C ARG A 10 0.95 -8.34 1.99
N LYS A 11 0.74 -9.52 2.56
CA LYS A 11 0.96 -10.76 1.84
C LYS A 11 -0.01 -10.91 0.68
N GLN A 12 -1.24 -10.50 0.88
CA GLN A 12 -2.24 -10.54 -0.20
C GLN A 12 -1.85 -9.63 -1.36
N LEU A 13 -1.19 -8.53 -1.06
CA LEU A 13 -0.73 -7.60 -2.08
C LEU A 13 0.54 -8.10 -2.77
N GLY A 14 1.17 -9.11 -2.22
CA GLY A 14 2.40 -9.63 -2.79
C GLY A 14 3.60 -8.74 -2.58
N LEU A 15 3.56 -7.90 -1.56
CA LEU A 15 4.64 -6.94 -1.30
C LEU A 15 5.54 -7.44 -0.19
N SER A 16 6.84 -7.24 -0.36
CA SER A 16 7.77 -7.45 0.73
C SER A 16 7.63 -6.31 1.73
N LYS A 17 8.24 -6.44 2.90
CA LYS A 17 8.18 -5.37 3.90
C LYS A 17 8.82 -4.10 3.37
N VAL A 18 9.91 -4.21 2.63
CA VAL A 18 10.58 -3.06 2.05
C VAL A 18 9.71 -2.41 0.99
N GLU A 19 9.07 -3.23 0.15
CA GLU A 19 8.20 -2.69 -0.88
C GLU A 19 7.00 -1.99 -0.27
N LEU A 20 6.45 -2.56 0.79
CA LEU A 20 5.33 -1.93 1.47
C LEU A 20 5.73 -0.61 2.09
N ALA A 21 6.92 -0.56 2.69
CA ALA A 21 7.42 0.69 3.27
C ALA A 21 7.49 1.77 2.21
N ARG A 22 7.92 1.42 1.02
CA ARG A 22 7.99 2.35 -0.10
C ARG A 22 6.60 2.83 -0.50
N GLU A 23 5.66 1.90 -0.59
CA GLU A 23 4.29 2.27 -0.98
C GLU A 23 3.64 3.18 0.04
N LEU A 24 3.90 2.95 1.32
CA LEU A 24 3.32 3.74 2.37
C LEU A 24 4.07 5.03 2.65
N GLY A 25 5.29 5.14 2.13
CA GLY A 25 6.11 6.31 2.39
C GLY A 25 6.67 6.34 3.80
N VAL A 26 6.94 5.18 4.37
CA VAL A 26 7.49 5.08 5.73
C VAL A 26 8.76 4.26 5.70
N SER A 27 9.47 4.21 6.83
CA SER A 27 10.68 3.42 6.92
C SER A 27 10.34 1.95 7.07
N ARG A 28 11.31 1.09 6.74
CA ARG A 28 11.15 -0.34 6.92
C ARG A 28 10.89 -0.68 8.39
N GLN A 29 11.56 0.03 9.28
CA GLN A 29 11.36 -0.19 10.71
C GLN A 29 9.93 0.10 11.14
N SER A 30 9.33 1.10 10.53
CA SER A 30 7.93 1.41 10.82
C SER A 30 7.03 0.25 10.42
N VAL A 31 7.30 -0.38 9.28
CA VAL A 31 6.51 -1.53 8.86
C VAL A 31 6.62 -2.66 9.88
N TYR A 32 7.82 -2.94 10.37
CA TYR A 32 8.00 -3.96 11.39
C TYR A 32 7.21 -3.63 12.65
N ARG A 33 7.26 -2.38 13.06
CA ARG A 33 6.50 -1.94 14.23
C ARG A 33 5.01 -2.14 14.03
N TYR A 34 4.52 -1.82 12.86
CA TYR A 34 3.09 -1.97 12.57
C TYR A 34 2.66 -3.43 12.59
N ILE A 35 3.54 -4.33 12.20
CA ILE A 35 3.23 -5.75 12.27
C ILE A 35 3.12 -6.22 13.72
N TRP A 36 3.95 -5.67 14.59
CA TRP A 36 3.94 -6.05 16.01
C TRP A 36 2.84 -5.39 16.81
N GLU A 37 2.66 -4.10 16.61
CA GLU A 37 1.79 -3.29 17.45
C GLU A 37 0.48 -2.91 16.79
N GLY A 38 0.39 -3.08 15.50
CA GLY A 38 -0.74 -2.59 14.74
C GLY A 38 -0.44 -1.20 14.20
N PRO A 39 -0.94 -0.90 13.01
CA PRO A 39 -0.67 0.39 12.38
C PRO A 39 -1.55 1.48 12.98
N PRO A 40 -1.09 2.74 12.92
CA PRO A 40 -1.97 3.85 13.25
C PRO A 40 -3.11 3.93 12.25
N LYS A 41 -4.16 4.62 12.64
CA LYS A 41 -5.38 4.66 11.86
C LYS A 41 -5.15 5.09 10.42
N ILE A 42 -4.32 6.09 10.21
CA ILE A 42 -4.09 6.60 8.87
C ILE A 42 -3.39 5.57 7.99
N VAL A 43 -2.48 4.81 8.58
CA VAL A 43 -1.79 3.75 7.86
C VAL A 43 -2.76 2.59 7.58
N ALA A 44 -3.62 2.27 8.54
CA ALA A 44 -4.62 1.24 8.35
C ALA A 44 -5.53 1.59 7.17
N LEU A 45 -5.94 2.83 7.10
CA LEU A 45 -6.79 3.28 5.98
C LEU A 45 -6.05 3.19 4.65
N ALA A 46 -4.77 3.55 4.65
CA ALA A 46 -3.97 3.44 3.45
C ALA A 46 -3.84 1.99 3.00
N MET A 47 -3.64 1.08 3.94
CA MET A 47 -3.55 -0.35 3.62
C MET A 47 -4.85 -0.88 3.03
N LEU A 48 -5.97 -0.50 3.62
CA LEU A 48 -7.25 -0.92 3.08
C LEU A 48 -7.49 -0.35 1.70
N GLY A 49 -7.05 0.87 1.47
CA GLY A 49 -7.14 1.48 0.15
C GLY A 49 -6.32 0.73 -0.88
N LEU A 50 -5.10 0.35 -0.54
CA LEU A 50 -4.25 -0.41 -1.45
C LEU A 50 -4.86 -1.77 -1.74
N TRP A 51 -5.36 -2.44 -0.71
CA TRP A 51 -5.97 -3.75 -0.87
C TRP A 51 -7.21 -3.68 -1.74
N PHE A 52 -8.06 -2.69 -1.48
CA PHE A 52 -9.27 -2.49 -2.27
C PHE A 52 -8.92 -2.21 -3.72
N GLN A 53 -7.97 -1.32 -3.95
CA GLN A 53 -7.54 -0.96 -5.29
C GLN A 53 -6.98 -2.16 -6.03
N ASP A 54 -6.22 -3.00 -5.34
CA ASP A 54 -5.66 -4.19 -5.93
C ASP A 54 -6.77 -5.14 -6.40
N ARG A 55 -7.79 -5.32 -5.57
CA ARG A 55 -8.87 -6.24 -5.91
C ARG A 55 -9.78 -5.70 -6.97
N MET A 56 -9.95 -4.39 -7.00
CA MET A 56 -10.86 -3.75 -7.96
C MET A 56 -10.13 -3.10 -9.12
N GLY A 57 -8.84 -3.36 -9.20
CA GLY A 57 -8.00 -2.66 -10.18
C GLY A 57 -8.46 -2.78 -11.60
N GLY A 58 -8.89 -3.97 -11.98
CA GLY A 58 -9.34 -4.18 -13.35
C GLY A 58 -10.58 -3.37 -13.70
N LEU A 59 -11.44 -3.14 -12.74
CA LEU A 59 -12.65 -2.36 -12.97
C LEU A 59 -12.38 -0.87 -12.97
N VAL A 60 -11.48 -0.45 -12.11
CA VAL A 60 -11.21 0.98 -11.93
C VAL A 60 -10.28 1.51 -12.99
N GLU A 61 -9.40 0.67 -13.48
CA GLU A 61 -8.31 1.12 -14.30
C GLU A 61 -8.63 1.49 -15.71
N GLY A 62 -9.69 0.95 -16.24
CA GLY A 62 -10.00 1.15 -17.63
C GLY A 62 -9.88 2.60 -18.06
N PRO A 63 -10.68 3.49 -17.52
CA PRO A 63 -10.66 4.89 -17.96
C PRO A 63 -9.50 5.70 -17.42
N ASP A 64 -8.81 5.20 -16.41
CA ASP A 64 -7.80 5.98 -15.70
C ASP A 64 -6.38 5.55 -15.96
N SER A 65 -6.15 4.66 -16.88
CA SER A 65 -4.82 4.10 -17.04
C SER A 65 -3.79 5.17 -17.43
N SER A 66 -4.15 6.12 -18.27
CA SER A 66 -3.21 7.16 -18.63
C SER A 66 -2.88 8.07 -17.46
N ASP A 67 -3.85 8.31 -16.60
CA ASP A 67 -3.61 9.07 -15.39
C ASP A 67 -2.63 8.40 -14.48
N LYS A 68 -2.73 7.08 -14.37
CA LYS A 68 -1.78 6.35 -13.57
C LYS A 68 -0.37 6.46 -14.09
N GLU A 69 -0.21 6.40 -15.38
CA GLU A 69 1.11 6.56 -15.97
C GLU A 69 1.68 7.93 -15.68
N THR A 70 0.86 8.93 -15.75
CA THR A 70 1.28 10.28 -15.46
C THR A 70 1.75 10.41 -14.04
N ARG A 71 1.03 9.82 -13.11
CA ARG A 71 1.42 9.85 -11.71
C ARG A 71 2.74 9.14 -11.47
N ARG A 72 2.97 8.01 -12.13
CA ARG A 72 4.21 7.30 -11.98
C ARG A 72 5.38 8.13 -12.47
N ARG A 73 5.22 8.82 -13.59
CA ARG A 73 6.27 9.67 -14.10
C ARG A 73 6.60 10.77 -13.11
N ARG A 74 5.58 11.37 -12.51
CA ARG A 74 5.83 12.42 -11.52
C ARG A 74 6.63 11.90 -10.35
N ARG A 75 6.35 10.68 -9.91
CA ARG A 75 7.11 10.11 -8.81
C ARG A 75 8.56 9.91 -9.18
N LYS A 76 8.81 9.50 -10.40
CA LYS A 76 10.20 9.34 -10.82
C LYS A 76 10.95 10.65 -10.82
N VAL A 77 10.29 11.68 -11.28
CA VAL A 77 10.90 13.00 -11.31
C VAL A 77 11.11 13.55 -9.92
N GLY A 78 10.13 13.33 -9.09
CA GLY A 78 10.23 13.78 -7.72
C GLY A 78 11.14 12.91 -6.90
#